data_660b44e117ebdf58ad70f16db4b94cd9
#
_entry.id   660b44e117ebdf58ad70f16db4b94cd9
#
_cell.length_a   1.000
_cell.length_b   1.000
_cell.length_c   1.000
_cell.angle_alpha   90.00
_cell.angle_beta   90.00
_cell.angle_gamma   90.00
#
_symmetry.space_group_name_H-M   'P 1'
#
loop_
_entity.id
_entity.type
_entity.pdbx_description
1 polymer ?
#
loop_
_entity_poly.entity_id
_entity_poly.type
_entity_poly.pdbx_seq_one_letter_code
_entity_poly.pdbx_strand_id
1 'polypeptide(L)'
;MDKLKVSILGAGRIAATMAETLAKMDDVISYSVAARDLDRAQAFAEKYGFEKAYGSYEEMLQDDGTDLVYIATPHSHHYEHALLCLNHGRHVLCEKAFTVNRKQAEEVLALAEQKGLLITEAVWTRYMPFVKTLHDLLASGVIGKVCSMEACFGFELSWHDRLVNPALAGGALLDMGIYPLTLASIAFGDDIAHIASRCIKTDRGVDAQDSILLEYTDGKLATLTTSMLGNLRNEAAIYGTKGHLILPSFWHAEEIQLFVDGEDTPHIYPC
;
A
#
# COMPACT_ATOMS: atom_id res chain seq x y z
N MET A 1 -11.59 -21.86 17.02
CA MET A 1 -12.18 -20.67 16.36
C MET A 1 -12.54 -21.09 14.95
N ASP A 2 -13.64 -20.61 14.44
CA ASP A 2 -13.97 -20.84 13.03
C ASP A 2 -12.94 -20.10 12.17
N LYS A 3 -12.58 -20.69 11.02
CA LYS A 3 -11.63 -20.08 10.10
C LYS A 3 -12.25 -18.89 9.39
N LEU A 4 -11.48 -17.83 9.17
CA LEU A 4 -11.91 -16.65 8.45
C LEU A 4 -12.10 -16.96 6.96
N LYS A 5 -13.29 -16.73 6.43
CA LYS A 5 -13.63 -16.94 5.01
C LYS A 5 -13.32 -15.68 4.20
N VAL A 6 -12.27 -15.75 3.38
CA VAL A 6 -11.83 -14.66 2.55
C VAL A 6 -12.26 -14.86 1.10
N SER A 7 -12.88 -13.83 0.54
CA SER A 7 -13.25 -13.75 -0.87
C SER A 7 -12.42 -12.70 -1.61
N ILE A 8 -12.14 -12.94 -2.88
CA ILE A 8 -11.36 -12.01 -3.72
C ILE A 8 -12.24 -11.41 -4.81
N LEU A 9 -12.29 -10.08 -4.86
CA LEU A 9 -12.94 -9.30 -5.89
C LEU A 9 -11.93 -8.87 -6.94
N GLY A 10 -11.96 -9.57 -8.09
CA GLY A 10 -10.98 -9.43 -9.19
C GLY A 10 -10.03 -10.61 -9.26
N ALA A 11 -9.81 -11.17 -10.48
CA ALA A 11 -8.93 -12.32 -10.73
C ALA A 11 -7.68 -11.89 -11.53
N GLY A 12 -6.96 -10.90 -11.01
CA GLY A 12 -5.74 -10.34 -11.61
C GLY A 12 -4.44 -10.88 -11.00
N ARG A 13 -3.30 -10.27 -11.38
CA ARG A 13 -1.98 -10.66 -10.87
C ARG A 13 -1.88 -10.51 -9.36
N ILE A 14 -2.32 -9.39 -8.79
CA ILE A 14 -2.24 -9.17 -7.34
C ILE A 14 -3.19 -10.09 -6.57
N ALA A 15 -4.35 -10.44 -7.15
CA ALA A 15 -5.24 -11.46 -6.61
C ALA A 15 -4.55 -12.83 -6.51
N ALA A 16 -3.73 -13.19 -7.51
CA ALA A 16 -2.96 -14.43 -7.49
C ALA A 16 -1.93 -14.45 -6.35
N THR A 17 -1.21 -13.34 -6.14
CA THR A 17 -0.28 -13.20 -5.01
C THR A 17 -0.99 -13.34 -3.66
N MET A 18 -2.17 -12.72 -3.51
CA MET A 18 -2.98 -12.88 -2.30
C MET A 18 -3.45 -14.33 -2.13
N ALA A 19 -3.93 -14.98 -3.18
CA ALA A 19 -4.37 -16.37 -3.12
C ALA A 19 -3.24 -17.32 -2.68
N GLU A 20 -2.02 -17.12 -3.18
CA GLU A 20 -0.82 -17.85 -2.76
C GLU A 20 -0.44 -17.59 -1.28
N THR A 21 -0.77 -16.40 -0.77
CA THR A 21 -0.58 -16.06 0.64
C THR A 21 -1.64 -16.74 1.51
N LEU A 22 -2.91 -16.64 1.14
CA LEU A 22 -4.01 -17.29 1.87
C LEU A 22 -3.81 -18.81 1.98
N ALA A 23 -3.29 -19.45 0.92
CA ALA A 23 -3.00 -20.89 0.91
C ALA A 23 -1.95 -21.34 1.96
N LYS A 24 -1.17 -20.39 2.52
CA LYS A 24 -0.16 -20.65 3.57
C LYS A 24 -0.67 -20.38 4.98
N MET A 25 -1.91 -19.90 5.11
CA MET A 25 -2.51 -19.53 6.40
C MET A 25 -3.46 -20.64 6.87
N ASP A 26 -3.23 -21.16 8.07
CA ASP A 26 -4.03 -22.27 8.63
C ASP A 26 -5.39 -21.83 9.19
N ASP A 27 -5.56 -20.54 9.46
CA ASP A 27 -6.75 -19.92 10.08
C ASP A 27 -7.69 -19.25 9.08
N VAL A 28 -7.41 -19.39 7.78
CA VAL A 28 -8.16 -18.77 6.67
C VAL A 28 -8.71 -19.85 5.72
N ILE A 29 -9.83 -19.55 5.09
CA ILE A 29 -10.43 -20.31 3.97
C ILE A 29 -10.46 -19.41 2.74
N SER A 30 -9.85 -19.86 1.64
CA SER A 30 -10.03 -19.26 0.30
C SER A 30 -11.46 -19.56 -0.18
N TYR A 31 -12.42 -18.68 0.19
CA TYR A 31 -13.83 -19.00 0.08
C TYR A 31 -14.38 -18.79 -1.33
N SER A 32 -14.28 -17.58 -1.86
CA SER A 32 -14.79 -17.31 -3.21
C SER A 32 -13.95 -16.30 -3.98
N VAL A 33 -14.06 -16.34 -5.30
CA VAL A 33 -13.48 -15.34 -6.20
C VAL A 33 -14.51 -14.88 -7.21
N ALA A 34 -14.54 -13.58 -7.51
CA ALA A 34 -15.37 -13.03 -8.57
C ALA A 34 -14.55 -12.30 -9.63
N ALA A 35 -14.96 -12.45 -10.88
CA ALA A 35 -14.47 -11.70 -12.02
C ALA A 35 -15.67 -11.28 -12.90
N ARG A 36 -15.45 -10.32 -13.82
CA ARG A 36 -16.47 -9.92 -14.81
C ARG A 36 -16.73 -10.97 -15.90
N ASP A 37 -15.99 -12.07 -15.85
CA ASP A 37 -16.07 -13.21 -16.74
C ASP A 37 -16.03 -14.46 -15.84
N LEU A 38 -17.08 -15.29 -15.95
CA LEU A 38 -17.23 -16.48 -15.10
C LEU A 38 -16.16 -17.53 -15.38
N ASP A 39 -15.79 -17.75 -16.65
CA ASP A 39 -14.78 -18.75 -16.99
C ASP A 39 -13.41 -18.36 -16.39
N ARG A 40 -13.12 -17.07 -16.36
CA ARG A 40 -11.92 -16.56 -15.70
C ARG A 40 -11.96 -16.74 -14.18
N ALA A 41 -13.12 -16.53 -13.55
CA ALA A 41 -13.28 -16.76 -12.12
C ALA A 41 -13.15 -18.24 -11.78
N GLN A 42 -13.75 -19.12 -12.58
CA GLN A 42 -13.66 -20.58 -12.41
C GLN A 42 -12.23 -21.10 -12.56
N ALA A 43 -11.53 -20.69 -13.63
CA ALA A 43 -10.14 -21.06 -13.83
C ALA A 43 -9.22 -20.57 -12.69
N PHE A 44 -9.50 -19.38 -12.13
CA PHE A 44 -8.79 -18.87 -10.98
C PHE A 44 -9.09 -19.67 -9.71
N ALA A 45 -10.37 -19.98 -9.46
CA ALA A 45 -10.80 -20.78 -8.32
C ALA A 45 -10.18 -22.18 -8.33
N GLU A 46 -10.22 -22.86 -9.48
CA GLU A 46 -9.60 -24.17 -9.66
C GLU A 46 -8.09 -24.14 -9.40
N LYS A 47 -7.42 -23.14 -9.97
CA LYS A 47 -5.96 -23.01 -9.82
C LYS A 47 -5.50 -22.75 -8.39
N TYR A 48 -6.25 -21.93 -7.62
CA TYR A 48 -5.82 -21.45 -6.30
C TYR A 48 -6.64 -22.05 -5.15
N GLY A 49 -7.54 -23.01 -5.42
CA GLY A 49 -8.27 -23.76 -4.39
C GLY A 49 -9.40 -22.98 -3.71
N PHE A 50 -10.07 -22.06 -4.42
CA PHE A 50 -11.27 -21.41 -3.91
C PHE A 50 -12.48 -22.34 -4.01
N GLU A 51 -13.35 -22.28 -2.99
CA GLU A 51 -14.56 -23.14 -2.93
C GLU A 51 -15.61 -22.73 -3.98
N LYS A 52 -15.68 -21.45 -4.34
CA LYS A 52 -16.70 -20.89 -5.24
C LYS A 52 -16.12 -19.87 -6.22
N ALA A 53 -16.77 -19.73 -7.37
CA ALA A 53 -16.45 -18.75 -8.40
C ALA A 53 -17.73 -18.05 -8.90
N TYR A 54 -17.67 -16.74 -9.14
CA TYR A 54 -18.79 -15.92 -9.57
C TYR A 54 -18.43 -15.07 -10.79
N GLY A 55 -19.41 -14.91 -11.70
CA GLY A 55 -19.28 -14.12 -12.92
C GLY A 55 -19.53 -12.62 -12.73
N SER A 56 -20.02 -12.22 -11.54
CA SER A 56 -20.19 -10.82 -11.16
C SER A 56 -19.84 -10.60 -9.68
N TYR A 57 -19.54 -9.36 -9.33
CA TYR A 57 -19.20 -8.97 -7.95
C TYR A 57 -20.45 -8.98 -7.06
N GLU A 58 -21.59 -8.59 -7.62
CA GLU A 58 -22.89 -8.57 -6.97
C GLU A 58 -23.34 -9.98 -6.58
N GLU A 59 -23.20 -10.97 -7.47
CA GLU A 59 -23.53 -12.37 -7.16
C GLU A 59 -22.66 -12.91 -6.02
N MET A 60 -21.35 -12.63 -6.04
CA MET A 60 -20.45 -13.04 -4.94
C MET A 60 -20.88 -12.43 -3.60
N LEU A 61 -21.30 -11.17 -3.60
CA LEU A 61 -21.67 -10.45 -2.38
C LEU A 61 -23.04 -10.81 -1.85
N GLN A 62 -23.92 -11.46 -2.64
CA GLN A 62 -25.17 -12.06 -2.19
C GLN A 62 -24.95 -13.38 -1.42
N ASP A 63 -23.77 -13.98 -1.53
CA ASP A 63 -23.41 -15.17 -0.75
C ASP A 63 -22.99 -14.78 0.67
N ASP A 64 -23.78 -15.18 1.66
CA ASP A 64 -23.56 -14.83 3.08
C ASP A 64 -22.35 -15.51 3.73
N GLY A 65 -21.67 -16.41 3.04
CA GLY A 65 -20.52 -17.13 3.58
C GLY A 65 -19.22 -16.35 3.67
N THR A 66 -19.14 -15.13 3.13
CA THR A 66 -17.93 -14.31 3.12
C THR A 66 -17.80 -13.46 4.40
N ASP A 67 -16.66 -13.55 5.09
CA ASP A 67 -16.35 -12.67 6.23
C ASP A 67 -15.59 -11.43 5.79
N LEU A 68 -14.58 -11.58 4.94
CA LEU A 68 -13.70 -10.52 4.45
C LEU A 68 -13.59 -10.55 2.94
N VAL A 69 -13.74 -9.40 2.30
CA VAL A 69 -13.50 -9.22 0.86
C VAL A 69 -12.16 -8.53 0.63
N TYR A 70 -11.27 -9.17 -0.11
CA TYR A 70 -10.07 -8.54 -0.64
C TYR A 70 -10.35 -7.94 -2.03
N ILE A 71 -10.24 -6.62 -2.16
CA ILE A 71 -10.43 -5.90 -3.41
C ILE A 71 -9.12 -5.83 -4.18
N ALA A 72 -9.05 -6.53 -5.33
CA ALA A 72 -7.86 -6.68 -6.18
C ALA A 72 -8.07 -6.12 -7.60
N THR A 73 -8.88 -5.10 -7.72
CA THR A 73 -9.18 -4.43 -9.00
C THR A 73 -8.23 -3.25 -9.26
N PRO A 74 -8.26 -2.61 -10.44
CA PRO A 74 -7.49 -1.38 -10.68
C PRO A 74 -7.93 -0.22 -9.76
N HIS A 75 -7.02 0.72 -9.47
CA HIS A 75 -7.24 1.86 -8.57
C HIS A 75 -8.55 2.61 -8.83
N SER A 76 -8.89 2.82 -10.10
CA SER A 76 -10.12 3.53 -10.51
C SER A 76 -11.42 2.90 -10.01
N HIS A 77 -11.40 1.64 -9.61
CA HIS A 77 -12.58 0.88 -9.19
C HIS A 77 -12.63 0.64 -7.68
N HIS A 78 -11.56 0.95 -6.93
CA HIS A 78 -11.51 0.66 -5.49
C HIS A 78 -12.64 1.32 -4.73
N TYR A 79 -12.93 2.61 -5.02
CA TYR A 79 -14.00 3.36 -4.38
C TYR A 79 -15.36 2.70 -4.56
N GLU A 80 -15.75 2.41 -5.80
CA GLU A 80 -17.06 1.81 -6.10
C GLU A 80 -17.19 0.41 -5.50
N HIS A 81 -16.13 -0.39 -5.60
CA HIS A 81 -16.13 -1.75 -5.06
C HIS A 81 -16.09 -1.77 -3.52
N ALA A 82 -15.41 -0.83 -2.88
CA ALA A 82 -15.44 -0.68 -1.44
C ALA A 82 -16.85 -0.34 -0.93
N LEU A 83 -17.52 0.63 -1.57
CA LEU A 83 -18.92 0.97 -1.27
C LEU A 83 -19.85 -0.23 -1.51
N LEU A 84 -19.66 -0.98 -2.60
CA LEU A 84 -20.43 -2.17 -2.91
C LEU A 84 -20.31 -3.24 -1.81
N CYS A 85 -19.08 -3.57 -1.40
CA CYS A 85 -18.82 -4.54 -0.33
C CYS A 85 -19.41 -4.10 1.02
N LEU A 86 -19.20 -2.85 1.41
CA LEU A 86 -19.72 -2.29 2.65
C LEU A 86 -21.27 -2.29 2.67
N ASN A 87 -21.90 -1.98 1.51
CA ASN A 87 -23.36 -2.01 1.41
C ASN A 87 -23.95 -3.42 1.53
N HIS A 88 -23.17 -4.45 1.22
CA HIS A 88 -23.52 -5.84 1.46
C HIS A 88 -23.09 -6.37 2.84
N GLY A 89 -22.63 -5.48 3.74
CA GLY A 89 -22.27 -5.88 5.11
C GLY A 89 -20.96 -6.66 5.21
N ARG A 90 -20.02 -6.48 4.28
CA ARG A 90 -18.74 -7.21 4.27
C ARG A 90 -17.59 -6.34 4.78
N HIS A 91 -16.71 -6.92 5.59
CA HIS A 91 -15.42 -6.32 5.91
C HIS A 91 -14.55 -6.28 4.67
N VAL A 92 -13.65 -5.29 4.57
CA VAL A 92 -12.87 -5.04 3.35
C VAL A 92 -11.38 -4.88 3.65
N LEU A 93 -10.57 -5.59 2.87
CA LEU A 93 -9.15 -5.31 2.67
C LEU A 93 -8.99 -4.82 1.22
N CYS A 94 -8.70 -3.53 1.04
CA CYS A 94 -8.61 -2.93 -0.29
C CYS A 94 -7.15 -2.75 -0.71
N GLU A 95 -6.81 -3.18 -1.93
CA GLU A 95 -5.48 -2.93 -2.48
C GLU A 95 -5.11 -1.43 -2.48
N LYS A 96 -3.82 -1.18 -2.43
CA LYS A 96 -3.24 0.16 -2.54
C LYS A 96 -3.27 0.62 -4.02
N ALA A 97 -3.36 1.89 -4.34
CA ALA A 97 -3.76 2.98 -3.45
C ALA A 97 -5.25 2.87 -3.12
N PHE A 98 -5.62 3.14 -1.88
CA PHE A 98 -6.96 2.93 -1.33
C PHE A 98 -8.07 3.50 -2.22
N THR A 99 -7.94 4.78 -2.59
CA THR A 99 -8.83 5.50 -3.50
C THR A 99 -8.04 6.52 -4.32
N VAL A 100 -8.66 7.11 -5.34
CA VAL A 100 -7.97 8.07 -6.23
C VAL A 100 -7.86 9.49 -5.64
N ASN A 101 -8.58 9.78 -4.56
CA ASN A 101 -8.52 11.07 -3.88
C ASN A 101 -9.11 10.99 -2.46
N ARG A 102 -8.80 12.03 -1.66
CA ARG A 102 -9.23 12.17 -0.26
C ARG A 102 -10.75 12.08 -0.08
N LYS A 103 -11.54 12.71 -0.95
CA LYS A 103 -13.00 12.72 -0.83
C LYS A 103 -13.58 11.31 -0.88
N GLN A 104 -13.13 10.49 -1.83
CA GLN A 104 -13.53 9.09 -1.93
C GLN A 104 -13.12 8.29 -0.69
N ALA A 105 -11.91 8.51 -0.16
CA ALA A 105 -11.47 7.85 1.05
C ALA A 105 -12.35 8.20 2.26
N GLU A 106 -12.65 9.49 2.46
CA GLU A 106 -13.52 9.97 3.53
C GLU A 106 -14.93 9.38 3.45
N GLU A 107 -15.51 9.30 2.24
CA GLU A 107 -16.84 8.72 2.03
C GLU A 107 -16.87 7.21 2.35
N VAL A 108 -15.85 6.47 1.93
CA VAL A 108 -15.74 5.03 2.21
C VAL A 108 -15.56 4.77 3.70
N LEU A 109 -14.66 5.51 4.35
CA LEU A 109 -14.39 5.36 5.79
C LEU A 109 -15.63 5.72 6.63
N ALA A 110 -16.33 6.80 6.28
CA ALA A 110 -17.57 7.19 6.95
C ALA A 110 -18.67 6.13 6.82
N LEU A 111 -18.81 5.52 5.62
CA LEU A 111 -19.77 4.42 5.43
C LEU A 111 -19.40 3.19 6.26
N ALA A 112 -18.12 2.83 6.31
CA ALA A 112 -17.65 1.71 7.11
C ALA A 112 -17.94 1.93 8.61
N GLU A 113 -17.65 3.11 9.14
CA GLU A 113 -17.96 3.51 10.51
C GLU A 113 -19.47 3.44 10.79
N GLN A 114 -20.28 4.03 9.92
CA GLN A 114 -21.75 4.01 10.04
C GLN A 114 -22.32 2.58 10.13
N LYS A 115 -21.71 1.64 9.39
CA LYS A 115 -22.15 0.25 9.34
C LYS A 115 -21.49 -0.66 10.39
N GLY A 116 -20.53 -0.15 11.17
CA GLY A 116 -19.74 -0.94 12.11
C GLY A 116 -18.87 -2.00 11.44
N LEU A 117 -18.40 -1.72 10.23
CA LEU A 117 -17.58 -2.61 9.42
C LEU A 117 -16.11 -2.18 9.40
N LEU A 118 -15.21 -3.15 9.34
CA LEU A 118 -13.79 -2.90 9.14
C LEU A 118 -13.52 -2.67 7.66
N ILE A 119 -12.78 -1.62 7.34
CA ILE A 119 -12.10 -1.45 6.06
C ILE A 119 -10.67 -0.96 6.29
N THR A 120 -9.72 -1.51 5.55
CA THR A 120 -8.32 -1.10 5.61
C THR A 120 -7.66 -1.20 4.24
N GLU A 121 -6.62 -0.39 4.05
CA GLU A 121 -5.76 -0.43 2.86
C GLU A 121 -4.71 -1.53 3.01
N ALA A 122 -4.50 -2.30 1.94
CA ALA A 122 -3.49 -3.34 1.86
C ALA A 122 -2.10 -2.77 1.52
N VAL A 123 -1.68 -1.72 2.23
CA VAL A 123 -0.32 -1.18 2.13
C VAL A 123 0.62 -2.00 3.02
N TRP A 124 1.04 -3.12 2.50
CA TRP A 124 1.76 -4.18 3.20
C TRP A 124 3.04 -3.73 3.92
N THR A 125 3.69 -2.65 3.46
CA THR A 125 4.86 -2.02 4.10
C THR A 125 4.64 -1.73 5.58
N ARG A 126 3.42 -1.34 6.00
CA ARG A 126 3.08 -1.07 7.41
C ARG A 126 3.17 -2.31 8.31
N TYR A 127 3.10 -3.49 7.75
CA TYR A 127 3.06 -4.76 8.47
C TYR A 127 4.38 -5.54 8.40
N MET A 128 5.39 -4.96 7.75
CA MET A 128 6.72 -5.58 7.64
C MET A 128 7.48 -5.50 9.00
N PRO A 129 8.31 -6.51 9.31
CA PRO A 129 9.06 -6.55 10.57
C PRO A 129 9.93 -5.33 10.84
N PHE A 130 10.52 -4.73 9.79
CA PHE A 130 11.36 -3.55 9.91
C PHE A 130 10.66 -2.36 10.59
N VAL A 131 9.34 -2.27 10.53
CA VAL A 131 8.58 -1.15 11.13
C VAL A 131 8.79 -1.13 12.64
N LYS A 132 8.77 -2.30 13.29
CA LYS A 132 9.07 -2.38 14.73
C LYS A 132 10.50 -1.97 15.03
N THR A 133 11.47 -2.49 14.27
CA THR A 133 12.90 -2.15 14.43
C THR A 133 13.14 -0.65 14.24
N LEU A 134 12.50 -0.04 13.23
CA LEU A 134 12.57 1.39 12.99
C LEU A 134 12.03 2.21 14.16
N HIS A 135 10.84 1.86 14.68
CA HIS A 135 10.26 2.53 15.84
C HIS A 135 11.16 2.41 17.08
N ASP A 136 11.70 1.23 17.34
CA ASP A 136 12.61 1.00 18.48
C ASP A 136 13.89 1.85 18.36
N LEU A 137 14.49 1.93 17.17
CA LEU A 137 15.68 2.77 16.93
C LEU A 137 15.37 4.26 17.09
N LEU A 138 14.28 4.75 16.53
CA LEU A 138 13.87 6.15 16.66
C LEU A 138 13.56 6.51 18.14
N ALA A 139 12.85 5.63 18.84
CA ALA A 139 12.50 5.83 20.26
C ALA A 139 13.72 5.77 21.20
N SER A 140 14.76 5.00 20.83
CA SER A 140 16.00 4.91 21.62
C SER A 140 16.80 6.21 21.64
N GLY A 141 16.55 7.13 20.67
CA GLY A 141 17.31 8.36 20.52
C GLY A 141 18.76 8.14 20.05
N VAL A 142 19.10 6.97 19.49
CA VAL A 142 20.46 6.64 19.07
C VAL A 142 21.02 7.60 18.01
N ILE A 143 20.16 8.13 17.12
CA ILE A 143 20.55 9.17 16.14
C ILE A 143 20.33 10.60 16.67
N GLY A 144 20.00 10.77 17.95
CA GLY A 144 19.69 12.06 18.55
C GLY A 144 18.30 12.58 18.16
N LYS A 145 18.15 13.94 18.09
CA LYS A 145 16.91 14.55 17.62
C LYS A 145 16.76 14.31 16.12
N VAL A 146 15.68 13.68 15.71
CA VAL A 146 15.37 13.48 14.28
C VAL A 146 15.02 14.81 13.64
N CYS A 147 15.62 15.09 12.49
CA CYS A 147 15.53 16.37 11.78
C CYS A 147 14.82 16.24 10.42
N SER A 148 15.20 15.24 9.63
CA SER A 148 14.67 15.10 8.28
C SER A 148 14.70 13.65 7.79
N MET A 149 13.98 13.39 6.69
CA MET A 149 14.13 12.16 5.91
C MET A 149 14.11 12.44 4.42
N GLU A 150 14.71 11.54 3.69
CA GLU A 150 14.62 11.43 2.24
C GLU A 150 14.17 10.02 1.89
N ALA A 151 13.31 9.89 0.87
CA ALA A 151 12.96 8.59 0.31
C ALA A 151 12.72 8.72 -1.19
N CYS A 152 13.24 7.77 -1.95
CA CYS A 152 12.97 7.70 -3.37
C CYS A 152 12.53 6.30 -3.79
N PHE A 153 11.50 6.24 -4.64
CA PHE A 153 10.96 5.00 -5.16
C PHE A 153 10.58 5.15 -6.63
N GLY A 154 11.23 4.39 -7.50
CA GLY A 154 10.95 4.48 -8.93
C GLY A 154 11.59 3.38 -9.75
N PHE A 155 10.87 3.00 -10.80
CA PHE A 155 11.30 2.03 -11.80
C PHE A 155 10.90 2.54 -13.19
N GLU A 156 11.65 2.14 -14.23
CA GLU A 156 11.21 2.40 -15.60
C GLU A 156 10.00 1.50 -15.92
N LEU A 157 8.82 2.10 -15.88
CA LEU A 157 7.51 1.45 -16.08
C LEU A 157 6.60 2.25 -17.03
N SER A 158 7.14 3.23 -17.76
CA SER A 158 6.40 4.11 -18.66
C SER A 158 5.72 3.37 -19.83
N TRP A 159 6.15 2.14 -20.10
CA TRP A 159 5.57 1.24 -21.10
C TRP A 159 4.32 0.48 -20.61
N HIS A 160 4.05 0.48 -19.30
CA HIS A 160 2.98 -0.32 -18.72
C HIS A 160 1.63 0.40 -18.84
N ASP A 161 0.74 -0.07 -19.72
CA ASP A 161 -0.53 0.62 -20.04
C ASP A 161 -1.35 0.98 -18.78
N ARG A 162 -1.44 0.11 -17.78
CA ARG A 162 -2.18 0.42 -16.53
C ARG A 162 -1.66 1.68 -15.83
N LEU A 163 -0.33 1.89 -15.84
CA LEU A 163 0.29 3.02 -15.12
C LEU A 163 0.17 4.34 -15.89
N VAL A 164 0.09 4.29 -17.21
CA VAL A 164 -0.03 5.49 -18.04
C VAL A 164 -1.49 5.77 -18.48
N ASN A 165 -2.45 4.97 -18.01
CA ASN A 165 -3.86 5.08 -18.39
C ASN A 165 -4.67 5.86 -17.36
N PRO A 166 -5.14 7.09 -17.67
CA PRO A 166 -5.95 7.87 -16.73
C PRO A 166 -7.29 7.21 -16.39
N ALA A 167 -7.88 6.42 -17.29
CA ALA A 167 -9.13 5.70 -17.00
C ALA A 167 -8.97 4.59 -15.94
N LEU A 168 -7.74 4.13 -15.70
CA LEU A 168 -7.42 3.16 -14.66
C LEU A 168 -6.84 3.81 -13.40
N ALA A 169 -6.91 5.15 -13.30
CA ALA A 169 -6.24 5.94 -12.26
C ALA A 169 -4.75 5.58 -12.18
N GLY A 170 -4.08 5.60 -13.35
CA GLY A 170 -2.63 5.44 -13.43
C GLY A 170 -1.92 6.64 -12.83
N GLY A 171 -0.60 6.60 -12.83
CA GLY A 171 0.27 7.64 -12.29
C GLY A 171 1.29 7.09 -11.31
N ALA A 172 2.42 7.77 -11.22
CA ALA A 172 3.53 7.39 -10.34
C ALA A 172 3.15 7.58 -8.86
N LEU A 173 2.39 8.62 -8.53
CA LEU A 173 1.99 8.92 -7.15
C LEU A 173 1.17 7.78 -6.54
N LEU A 174 0.10 7.36 -7.21
CA LEU A 174 -0.80 6.32 -6.69
C LEU A 174 -0.15 4.93 -6.68
N ASP A 175 0.66 4.59 -7.69
CA ASP A 175 1.24 3.25 -7.77
C ASP A 175 2.52 3.09 -6.94
N MET A 176 3.37 4.09 -6.92
CA MET A 176 4.70 4.07 -6.31
C MET A 176 4.86 5.08 -5.17
N GLY A 177 4.33 6.31 -5.30
CA GLY A 177 4.45 7.37 -4.30
C GLY A 177 3.79 7.05 -2.97
N ILE A 178 2.82 6.12 -2.97
CA ILE A 178 2.21 5.60 -1.74
C ILE A 178 3.26 5.01 -0.78
N TYR A 179 4.34 4.40 -1.29
CA TYR A 179 5.37 3.78 -0.44
C TYR A 179 6.22 4.79 0.33
N PRO A 180 6.85 5.82 -0.29
CA PRO A 180 7.57 6.83 0.47
C PRO A 180 6.65 7.67 1.37
N LEU A 181 5.39 7.93 0.98
CA LEU A 181 4.39 8.57 1.84
C LEU A 181 4.05 7.70 3.06
N THR A 182 3.89 6.40 2.86
CA THR A 182 3.65 5.46 3.96
C THR A 182 4.83 5.41 4.92
N LEU A 183 6.08 5.38 4.42
CA LEU A 183 7.25 5.41 5.28
C LEU A 183 7.34 6.71 6.09
N ALA A 184 7.03 7.85 5.47
CA ALA A 184 6.99 9.15 6.15
C ALA A 184 5.97 9.15 7.30
N SER A 185 4.77 8.61 7.05
CA SER A 185 3.74 8.42 8.09
C SER A 185 4.19 7.46 9.20
N ILE A 186 4.85 6.34 8.86
CA ILE A 186 5.40 5.40 9.86
C ILE A 186 6.46 6.07 10.74
N ALA A 187 7.40 6.81 10.13
CA ALA A 187 8.54 7.35 10.84
C ALA A 187 8.24 8.66 11.61
N PHE A 188 7.37 9.52 11.06
CA PHE A 188 7.15 10.88 11.55
C PHE A 188 5.71 11.16 11.99
N GLY A 189 4.78 10.24 11.71
CA GLY A 189 3.34 10.43 11.96
C GLY A 189 2.67 11.26 10.87
N ASP A 190 1.48 11.78 11.18
CA ASP A 190 0.60 12.42 10.21
C ASP A 190 0.34 13.93 10.53
N ASP A 191 1.08 14.50 11.49
CA ASP A 191 0.92 15.90 11.91
C ASP A 191 1.68 16.87 10.96
N ILE A 192 1.17 16.92 9.71
CA ILE A 192 1.77 17.68 8.60
C ILE A 192 1.23 19.11 8.62
N ALA A 193 2.14 20.10 8.71
CA ALA A 193 1.83 21.53 8.65
C ALA A 193 1.66 22.03 7.21
N HIS A 194 2.60 21.67 6.33
CA HIS A 194 2.60 22.12 4.94
C HIS A 194 3.03 21.02 3.98
N ILE A 195 2.46 21.07 2.76
CA ILE A 195 2.81 20.18 1.65
C ILE A 195 3.14 21.03 0.43
N ALA A 196 4.28 20.77 -0.19
CA ALA A 196 4.63 21.30 -1.50
C ALA A 196 4.96 20.16 -2.45
N SER A 197 4.51 20.25 -3.71
CA SER A 197 4.82 19.21 -4.70
C SER A 197 4.97 19.76 -6.11
N ARG A 198 5.68 19.01 -6.94
CA ARG A 198 5.77 19.21 -8.39
C ARG A 198 5.72 17.85 -9.07
N CYS A 199 5.04 17.78 -10.21
CA CYS A 199 5.02 16.59 -11.03
C CYS A 199 5.37 16.89 -12.50
N ILE A 200 5.91 15.88 -13.16
CA ILE A 200 6.02 15.79 -14.61
C ILE A 200 4.97 14.81 -15.07
N LYS A 201 4.22 15.17 -16.12
CA LYS A 201 3.16 14.32 -16.65
C LYS A 201 3.60 13.57 -17.90
N THR A 202 2.98 12.43 -18.12
CA THR A 202 3.03 11.71 -19.41
C THR A 202 2.21 12.45 -20.46
N ASP A 203 2.39 12.10 -21.74
CA ASP A 203 1.54 12.60 -22.84
C ASP A 203 0.04 12.26 -22.66
N ARG A 204 -0.27 11.21 -21.88
CA ARG A 204 -1.65 10.79 -21.55
C ARG A 204 -2.22 11.53 -20.33
N GLY A 205 -1.46 12.42 -19.69
CA GLY A 205 -1.92 13.34 -18.66
C GLY A 205 -1.82 12.83 -17.21
N VAL A 206 -1.38 11.59 -16.96
CA VAL A 206 -1.07 11.12 -15.62
C VAL A 206 0.32 11.57 -15.20
N ASP A 207 0.57 11.65 -13.90
CA ASP A 207 1.88 11.95 -13.34
C ASP A 207 2.87 10.82 -13.66
N ALA A 208 4.04 11.19 -14.15
CA ALA A 208 5.13 10.27 -14.47
C ALA A 208 6.24 10.29 -13.42
N GLN A 209 6.42 11.45 -12.79
CA GLN A 209 7.40 11.68 -11.74
C GLN A 209 6.90 12.77 -10.81
N ASP A 210 7.06 12.55 -9.50
CA ASP A 210 6.66 13.50 -8.47
C ASP A 210 7.81 13.76 -7.51
N SER A 211 7.91 15.03 -7.05
CA SER A 211 8.71 15.43 -5.91
C SER A 211 7.80 16.10 -4.89
N ILE A 212 7.87 15.62 -3.65
CA ILE A 212 6.98 16.03 -2.56
C ILE A 212 7.85 16.46 -1.39
N LEU A 213 7.53 17.62 -0.82
CA LEU A 213 8.08 18.10 0.44
C LEU A 213 6.94 18.13 1.48
N LEU A 214 7.16 17.45 2.59
CA LEU A 214 6.29 17.50 3.77
C LEU A 214 7.00 18.26 4.88
N GLU A 215 6.34 19.27 5.45
CA GLU A 215 6.77 19.99 6.64
C GLU A 215 5.87 19.59 7.79
N TYR A 216 6.46 19.08 8.87
CA TYR A 216 5.74 18.65 10.07
C TYR A 216 5.67 19.77 11.11
N THR A 217 4.64 19.77 11.95
CA THR A 217 4.42 20.82 12.97
C THR A 217 5.55 20.92 13.99
N ASP A 218 6.31 19.85 14.22
CA ASP A 218 7.48 19.81 15.09
C ASP A 218 8.81 20.23 14.39
N GLY A 219 8.72 20.68 13.13
CA GLY A 219 9.83 21.22 12.34
C GLY A 219 10.65 20.18 11.59
N LYS A 220 10.23 18.90 11.54
CA LYS A 220 10.83 17.90 10.67
C LYS A 220 10.44 18.13 9.21
N LEU A 221 11.31 17.73 8.28
CA LEU A 221 11.06 17.77 6.85
C LEU A 221 11.18 16.35 6.26
N ALA A 222 10.30 16.00 5.32
CA ALA A 222 10.48 14.83 4.48
C ALA A 222 10.49 15.21 3.00
N THR A 223 11.52 14.79 2.28
CA THR A 223 11.67 14.96 0.82
C THR A 223 11.47 13.63 0.14
N LEU A 224 10.40 13.50 -0.64
CA LEU A 224 10.00 12.25 -1.25
C LEU A 224 10.00 12.39 -2.77
N THR A 225 10.54 11.39 -3.47
CA THR A 225 10.55 11.35 -4.94
C THR A 225 10.03 10.01 -5.42
N THR A 226 9.14 10.06 -6.41
CA THR A 226 8.70 8.86 -7.12
C THR A 226 8.78 9.06 -8.63
N SER A 227 9.04 8.00 -9.40
CA SER A 227 9.19 8.08 -10.84
C SER A 227 8.88 6.75 -11.54
N MET A 228 8.12 6.81 -12.63
CA MET A 228 8.00 5.71 -13.58
C MET A 228 8.92 5.87 -14.81
N LEU A 229 9.72 6.92 -14.87
CA LEU A 229 10.59 7.24 -16.02
C LEU A 229 11.98 6.63 -15.92
N GLY A 230 12.36 6.13 -14.75
CA GLY A 230 13.71 5.59 -14.54
C GLY A 230 13.85 4.88 -13.20
N ASN A 231 14.88 4.04 -13.11
CA ASN A 231 15.21 3.35 -11.87
C ASN A 231 15.88 4.32 -10.90
N LEU A 232 15.26 4.55 -9.76
CA LEU A 232 15.84 5.31 -8.65
C LEU A 232 16.64 4.39 -7.72
N ARG A 233 17.26 4.94 -6.68
CA ARG A 233 18.02 4.16 -5.68
C ARG A 233 17.11 3.22 -4.87
N ASN A 234 15.82 3.55 -4.77
CA ASN A 234 14.82 2.80 -4.02
C ASN A 234 15.22 2.59 -2.55
N GLU A 235 15.60 3.68 -1.93
CA GLU A 235 16.18 3.75 -0.59
C GLU A 235 15.55 4.90 0.18
N ALA A 236 15.57 4.80 1.51
CA ALA A 236 15.24 5.90 2.39
C ALA A 236 16.36 6.16 3.40
N ALA A 237 16.50 7.44 3.80
CA ALA A 237 17.42 7.88 4.84
C ALA A 237 16.67 8.75 5.85
N ILE A 238 16.93 8.54 7.16
CA ILE A 238 16.38 9.34 8.26
C ILE A 238 17.54 9.93 9.05
N TYR A 239 17.58 11.24 9.12
CA TYR A 239 18.70 12.00 9.69
C TYR A 239 18.37 12.55 11.06
N GLY A 240 19.31 12.40 11.97
CA GLY A 240 19.26 12.96 13.30
C GLY A 240 20.52 13.79 13.63
N THR A 241 20.58 14.38 14.83
CA THR A 241 21.69 15.22 15.29
C THR A 241 22.92 14.45 15.75
N LYS A 242 22.90 13.11 15.76
CA LYS A 242 23.99 12.24 16.20
C LYS A 242 24.25 11.07 15.25
N GLY A 243 23.60 11.06 14.09
CA GLY A 243 23.72 9.98 13.12
C GLY A 243 22.51 9.90 12.20
N HIS A 244 22.45 8.82 11.44
CA HIS A 244 21.34 8.58 10.52
C HIS A 244 21.07 7.10 10.32
N LEU A 245 19.87 6.81 9.82
CA LEU A 245 19.43 5.47 9.42
C LEU A 245 19.32 5.42 7.90
N ILE A 246 19.77 4.31 7.29
CA ILE A 246 19.50 3.98 5.88
C ILE A 246 18.63 2.72 5.83
N LEU A 247 17.60 2.77 5.03
CA LEU A 247 16.69 1.65 4.75
C LEU A 247 16.80 1.29 3.26
N PRO A 248 17.66 0.35 2.86
CA PRO A 248 17.67 -0.18 1.50
C PRO A 248 16.34 -0.87 1.20
N SER A 249 15.81 -0.69 -0.01
CA SER A 249 14.53 -1.29 -0.40
C SER A 249 13.42 -1.07 0.65
N PHE A 250 13.30 0.14 1.15
CA PHE A 250 12.51 0.52 2.34
C PHE A 250 11.05 0.03 2.34
N TRP A 251 10.44 -0.23 1.19
CA TRP A 251 9.05 -0.74 1.10
C TRP A 251 8.91 -2.19 1.58
N HIS A 252 10.03 -2.92 1.68
CA HIS A 252 10.15 -4.27 2.26
C HIS A 252 11.55 -4.48 2.87
N ALA A 253 12.07 -3.49 3.59
CA ALA A 253 13.42 -3.54 4.12
C ALA A 253 13.69 -4.82 4.91
N GLU A 254 14.78 -5.51 4.57
CA GLU A 254 15.28 -6.70 5.29
C GLU A 254 16.33 -6.34 6.35
N GLU A 255 16.80 -5.08 6.31
CA GLU A 255 17.73 -4.53 7.28
C GLU A 255 17.56 -3.01 7.42
N ILE A 256 18.00 -2.47 8.56
CA ILE A 256 18.22 -1.05 8.80
C ILE A 256 19.69 -0.84 9.14
N GLN A 257 20.35 0.09 8.46
CA GLN A 257 21.74 0.46 8.68
C GLN A 257 21.79 1.73 9.52
N LEU A 258 22.36 1.65 10.72
CA LEU A 258 22.57 2.77 11.62
C LEU A 258 24.00 3.28 11.50
N PHE A 259 24.15 4.56 11.17
CA PHE A 259 25.39 5.30 11.17
C PHE A 259 25.41 6.27 12.35
N VAL A 260 26.35 6.11 13.27
CA VAL A 260 26.54 7.00 14.42
C VAL A 260 27.73 7.93 14.13
N ASP A 261 27.57 9.22 14.42
CA ASP A 261 28.63 10.20 14.19
C ASP A 261 29.87 9.86 15.02
N GLY A 262 31.01 9.77 14.35
CA GLY A 262 32.30 9.42 14.96
C GLY A 262 32.61 7.91 14.96
N GLU A 263 31.74 7.07 14.41
CA GLU A 263 32.01 5.65 14.17
C GLU A 263 32.32 5.39 12.69
N ASP A 264 33.30 4.52 12.40
CA ASP A 264 33.73 4.26 11.02
C ASP A 264 32.85 3.25 10.26
N THR A 265 32.04 2.48 10.96
CA THR A 265 31.23 1.41 10.36
C THR A 265 29.79 1.46 10.85
N PRO A 266 28.82 1.17 9.97
CA PRO A 266 27.42 1.11 10.37
C PRO A 266 27.12 -0.12 11.23
N HIS A 267 26.13 0.01 12.11
CA HIS A 267 25.49 -1.12 12.78
C HIS A 267 24.33 -1.61 11.91
N ILE A 268 24.28 -2.92 11.63
CA ILE A 268 23.24 -3.53 10.79
C ILE A 268 22.21 -4.20 11.69
N TYR A 269 20.95 -3.85 11.52
CA TYR A 269 19.81 -4.43 12.20
C TYR A 269 18.99 -5.24 11.19
N PRO A 270 19.11 -6.58 11.18
CA PRO A 270 18.25 -7.44 10.35
C PRO A 270 16.78 -7.32 10.78
N CYS A 271 15.85 -7.45 9.81
CA CYS A 271 14.41 -7.29 10.02
C CYS A 271 13.61 -8.50 9.53
#